data_9ee493b866e35cfd75e67e6568743646
#
_entry.id   9ee493b866e35cfd75e67e6568743646
#
_cell.length_a   1.000
_cell.length_b   1.000
_cell.length_c   1.000
_cell.angle_alpha   90.00
_cell.angle_beta   90.00
_cell.angle_gamma   90.00
#
_symmetry.space_group_name_H-M   'P 1'
#
loop_
_entity.id
_entity.type
_entity.pdbx_description
1 polymer ?
#
loop_
_entity_poly.entity_id
_entity_poly.type
_entity_poly.pdbx_seq_one_letter_code
_entity_poly.pdbx_strand_id
1 'polypeptide(L)'
;LSLHDALPICDILLSGYHGENKYKYPIIPDRFPGKGPLGGLEACFRKAKNPYCLVLGVDVPLVPAEELAALIRQSLHSDAKAVILSHGGHEEPLMGVYCTDLADAMLEEITERKGAVFAFLRKNGYECYESQVADWYFSNINDPETYKEIPGNHFIEKYV
;
A
#
# COMPACT_ATOMS: atom_id res chain seq x y z
N LEU A 1 9.08 16.72 -0.40
CA LEU A 1 9.86 15.61 -0.94
C LEU A 1 8.86 14.63 -1.56
N SER A 2 9.03 14.34 -2.86
CA SER A 2 8.26 13.30 -3.51
C SER A 2 8.66 11.94 -2.93
N LEU A 3 7.74 10.99 -2.84
CA LEU A 3 8.06 9.59 -2.51
C LEU A 3 9.19 9.05 -3.39
N HIS A 4 9.29 9.52 -4.64
CA HIS A 4 10.33 9.17 -5.58
C HIS A 4 11.74 9.66 -5.17
N ASP A 5 11.81 10.76 -4.41
CA ASP A 5 13.08 11.33 -3.96
C ASP A 5 13.59 10.66 -2.68
N ALA A 6 12.69 10.03 -1.91
CA ALA A 6 12.98 9.44 -0.62
C ALA A 6 13.19 7.92 -0.66
N LEU A 7 12.66 7.23 -1.69
CA LEU A 7 12.67 5.78 -1.80
C LEU A 7 13.20 5.35 -3.17
N PRO A 8 13.92 4.21 -3.26
CA PRO A 8 14.39 3.65 -4.53
C PRO A 8 13.24 2.99 -5.32
N ILE A 9 12.21 3.78 -5.64
CA ILE A 9 11.03 3.33 -6.39
C ILE A 9 11.33 3.43 -7.88
N CYS A 10 11.19 2.31 -8.59
CA CYS A 10 11.48 2.23 -10.03
C CYS A 10 10.26 2.52 -10.90
N ASP A 11 9.08 2.02 -10.49
CA ASP A 11 7.81 2.16 -11.22
C ASP A 11 6.68 2.45 -10.24
N ILE A 12 5.71 3.26 -10.65
CA ILE A 12 4.47 3.52 -9.89
C ILE A 12 3.30 3.00 -10.72
N LEU A 13 2.42 2.23 -10.10
CA LEU A 13 1.19 1.70 -10.67
C LEU A 13 0.00 2.21 -9.87
N LEU A 14 -1.03 2.72 -10.55
CA LEU A 14 -2.27 3.18 -9.92
C LEU A 14 -3.35 2.11 -10.06
N SER A 15 -3.78 1.54 -8.94
CA SER A 15 -4.87 0.57 -8.90
C SER A 15 -6.21 1.27 -8.70
N GLY A 16 -7.23 0.91 -9.49
CA GLY A 16 -8.61 1.36 -9.31
C GLY A 16 -8.83 2.88 -9.43
N TYR A 17 -7.88 3.60 -10.00
CA TYR A 17 -7.97 5.05 -10.13
C TYR A 17 -8.88 5.46 -11.28
N HIS A 18 -9.85 6.36 -11.01
CA HIS A 18 -10.83 6.86 -11.98
C HIS A 18 -10.75 8.38 -12.21
N GLY A 19 -9.79 9.07 -11.59
CA GLY A 19 -9.62 10.51 -11.70
C GLY A 19 -8.72 10.95 -12.87
N GLU A 20 -8.44 12.26 -12.92
CA GLU A 20 -7.51 12.82 -13.89
C GLU A 20 -6.06 12.42 -13.56
N ASN A 21 -5.42 11.67 -14.44
CA ASN A 21 -4.06 11.18 -14.25
C ASN A 21 -3.01 12.24 -14.65
N LYS A 22 -2.85 13.26 -13.83
CA LYS A 22 -1.89 14.35 -14.06
C LYS A 22 -0.44 13.88 -14.15
N TYR A 23 -0.09 12.82 -13.45
CA TYR A 23 1.29 12.30 -13.35
C TYR A 23 1.61 11.26 -14.43
N LYS A 24 0.64 10.87 -15.25
CA LYS A 24 0.79 9.88 -16.34
C LYS A 24 1.33 8.51 -15.88
N TYR A 25 1.12 8.15 -14.63
CA TYR A 25 1.42 6.80 -14.15
C TYR A 25 0.48 5.77 -14.78
N PRO A 26 0.93 4.53 -15.06
CA PRO A 26 0.06 3.48 -15.56
C PRO A 26 -1.10 3.22 -14.61
N ILE A 27 -2.33 3.34 -15.13
CA ILE A 27 -3.54 2.94 -14.42
C ILE A 27 -3.78 1.47 -14.74
N ILE A 28 -3.86 0.65 -13.71
CA ILE A 28 -4.10 -0.78 -13.83
C ILE A 28 -5.56 -1.06 -13.50
N PRO A 29 -6.37 -1.45 -14.49
CA PRO A 29 -7.75 -1.79 -14.23
C PRO A 29 -7.85 -3.07 -13.40
N ASP A 30 -8.80 -3.09 -12.47
CA ASP A 30 -9.14 -4.29 -11.71
C ASP A 30 -9.69 -5.36 -12.66
N ARG A 31 -9.10 -6.55 -12.64
CA ARG A 31 -9.53 -7.69 -13.45
C ARG A 31 -10.79 -8.37 -12.88
N PHE A 32 -11.07 -8.16 -11.60
CA PHE A 32 -12.17 -8.77 -10.86
C PHE A 32 -12.96 -7.72 -10.07
N PRO A 33 -13.74 -6.86 -10.76
CA PRO A 33 -14.49 -5.80 -10.10
C PRO A 33 -15.38 -6.31 -8.97
N GLY A 34 -15.39 -5.61 -7.83
CA GLY A 34 -16.19 -5.96 -6.67
C GLY A 34 -15.58 -7.04 -5.76
N LYS A 35 -14.34 -7.47 -6.02
CA LYS A 35 -13.60 -8.41 -5.16
C LYS A 35 -12.69 -7.71 -4.14
N GLY A 36 -12.93 -6.42 -3.89
CA GLY A 36 -12.17 -5.64 -2.94
C GLY A 36 -10.72 -5.39 -3.35
N PRO A 37 -9.87 -4.91 -2.43
CA PRO A 37 -8.50 -4.50 -2.73
C PRO A 37 -7.62 -5.60 -3.33
N LEU A 38 -7.91 -6.88 -3.02
CA LEU A 38 -7.10 -8.00 -3.49
C LEU A 38 -7.11 -8.12 -5.03
N GLY A 39 -8.24 -7.76 -5.69
CA GLY A 39 -8.33 -7.75 -7.15
C GLY A 39 -7.40 -6.73 -7.79
N GLY A 40 -7.34 -5.54 -7.21
CA GLY A 40 -6.41 -4.49 -7.65
C GLY A 40 -4.94 -4.85 -7.42
N LEU A 41 -4.62 -5.47 -6.28
CA LEU A 41 -3.27 -5.95 -5.98
C LEU A 41 -2.83 -7.02 -6.98
N GLU A 42 -3.67 -8.02 -7.24
CA GLU A 42 -3.40 -9.08 -8.22
C GLU A 42 -3.07 -8.49 -9.60
N ALA A 43 -3.90 -7.56 -10.07
CA ALA A 43 -3.71 -6.91 -11.36
C ALA A 43 -2.39 -6.11 -11.43
N CYS A 44 -2.06 -5.38 -10.37
CA CYS A 44 -0.80 -4.63 -10.27
C CYS A 44 0.42 -5.56 -10.22
N PHE A 45 0.38 -6.62 -9.43
CA PHE A 45 1.52 -7.56 -9.29
C PHE A 45 1.83 -8.26 -10.61
N ARG A 46 0.82 -8.59 -11.42
CA ARG A 46 1.04 -9.12 -12.77
C ARG A 46 1.67 -8.13 -13.75
N LYS A 47 1.55 -6.83 -13.48
CA LYS A 47 2.14 -5.75 -14.30
C LYS A 47 3.47 -5.24 -13.77
N ALA A 48 3.76 -5.52 -12.51
CA ALA A 48 5.02 -5.13 -11.90
C ALA A 48 6.21 -5.77 -12.63
N LYS A 49 7.27 -4.98 -12.81
CA LYS A 49 8.51 -5.44 -13.45
C LYS A 49 9.53 -5.95 -12.43
N ASN A 50 9.32 -5.61 -11.17
CA ASN A 50 10.22 -5.95 -10.07
C ASN A 50 9.63 -7.08 -9.22
N PRO A 51 10.47 -7.87 -8.53
CA PRO A 51 10.01 -8.99 -7.71
C PRO A 51 9.26 -8.55 -6.45
N TYR A 52 9.34 -7.27 -6.07
CA TYR A 52 8.66 -6.70 -4.91
C TYR A 52 7.87 -5.46 -5.27
N CYS A 53 6.72 -5.28 -4.62
CA CYS A 53 5.90 -4.08 -4.66
C CYS A 53 5.72 -3.51 -3.26
N LEU A 54 5.98 -2.20 -3.10
CA LEU A 54 5.45 -1.44 -1.97
C LEU A 54 4.00 -1.07 -2.29
N VAL A 55 3.08 -1.55 -1.47
CA VAL A 55 1.65 -1.24 -1.55
C VAL A 55 1.35 -0.11 -0.57
N LEU A 56 0.63 0.91 -1.04
CA LEU A 56 0.20 2.05 -0.22
C LEU A 56 -1.26 2.37 -0.49
N GLY A 57 -2.07 2.42 0.57
CA GLY A 57 -3.40 3.03 0.53
C GLY A 57 -3.29 4.53 0.26
N VAL A 58 -4.21 5.07 -0.52
CA VAL A 58 -4.24 6.52 -0.84
C VAL A 58 -4.87 7.37 0.26
N ASP A 59 -5.50 6.75 1.22
CA ASP A 59 -6.25 7.36 2.31
C ASP A 59 -5.40 7.66 3.57
N VAL A 60 -4.12 7.28 3.57
CA VAL A 60 -3.16 7.52 4.66
C VAL A 60 -1.95 8.36 4.20
N PRO A 61 -2.14 9.58 3.71
CA PRO A 61 -1.10 10.35 3.04
C PRO A 61 -0.05 10.95 3.99
N LEU A 62 -0.21 10.80 5.30
CA LEU A 62 0.66 11.41 6.30
C LEU A 62 1.82 10.54 6.73
N VAL A 63 1.86 9.28 6.31
CA VAL A 63 2.92 8.34 6.71
C VAL A 63 4.28 8.86 6.25
N PRO A 64 5.25 9.04 7.16
CA PRO A 64 6.56 9.55 6.82
C PRO A 64 7.30 8.62 5.84
N ALA A 65 8.04 9.21 4.90
CA ALA A 65 8.85 8.43 3.95
C ALA A 65 9.92 7.57 4.65
N GLU A 66 10.42 8.04 5.78
CA GLU A 66 11.38 7.33 6.62
C GLU A 66 10.79 6.04 7.19
N GLU A 67 9.49 6.05 7.52
CA GLU A 67 8.77 4.88 8.02
C GLU A 67 8.59 3.83 6.91
N LEU A 68 8.23 4.28 5.71
CA LEU A 68 8.17 3.41 4.53
C LEU A 68 9.55 2.84 4.17
N ALA A 69 10.60 3.63 4.32
CA ALA A 69 11.97 3.14 4.13
C ALA A 69 12.37 2.10 5.19
N ALA A 70 11.90 2.25 6.42
CA ALA A 70 12.13 1.26 7.48
C ALA A 70 11.39 -0.06 7.20
N LEU A 71 10.13 0.01 6.78
CA LEU A 71 9.34 -1.13 6.32
C LEU A 71 10.04 -1.89 5.18
N ILE A 72 10.54 -1.17 4.16
CA ILE A 72 11.30 -1.76 3.05
C ILE A 72 12.57 -2.45 3.58
N ARG A 73 13.34 -1.78 4.44
CA ARG A 73 14.55 -2.38 5.01
C ARG A 73 14.24 -3.66 5.77
N GLN A 74 13.18 -3.70 6.57
CA GLN A 74 12.80 -4.93 7.27
C GLN A 74 12.41 -6.03 6.27
N SER A 75 11.64 -5.71 5.22
CA SER A 75 11.24 -6.70 4.22
C SER A 75 12.43 -7.35 3.50
N LEU A 76 13.53 -6.62 3.31
CA LEU A 76 14.75 -7.16 2.71
C LEU A 76 15.50 -8.17 3.60
N HIS A 77 15.20 -8.22 4.89
CA HIS A 77 15.77 -9.15 5.86
C HIS A 77 14.78 -10.23 6.30
N SER A 78 13.58 -10.23 5.76
CA SER A 78 12.53 -11.20 6.06
C SER A 78 12.48 -12.29 4.99
N ASP A 79 12.20 -13.52 5.41
CA ASP A 79 11.88 -14.64 4.52
C ASP A 79 10.40 -14.69 4.14
N ALA A 80 9.56 -13.82 4.74
CA ALA A 80 8.14 -13.73 4.43
C ALA A 80 7.91 -13.08 3.06
N LYS A 81 6.94 -13.61 2.31
CA LYS A 81 6.53 -13.03 1.01
C LYS A 81 5.73 -11.73 1.14
N ALA A 82 5.27 -11.41 2.33
CA ALA A 82 4.61 -10.15 2.64
C ALA A 82 5.08 -9.66 4.02
N VAL A 83 5.46 -8.39 4.08
CA VAL A 83 5.71 -7.68 5.33
C VAL A 83 4.81 -6.46 5.34
N ILE A 84 3.84 -6.42 6.26
CA ILE A 84 2.89 -5.32 6.37
C ILE A 84 3.22 -4.42 7.56
N LEU A 85 2.82 -3.17 7.49
CA LEU A 85 2.96 -2.25 8.60
C LEU A 85 1.91 -2.55 9.67
N SER A 86 2.29 -2.40 10.92
CA SER A 86 1.38 -2.34 12.07
C SER A 86 1.68 -1.12 12.94
N HIS A 87 0.69 -0.60 13.63
CA HIS A 87 0.83 0.50 14.58
C HIS A 87 -0.20 0.37 15.69
N GLY A 88 0.18 0.57 16.94
CA GLY A 88 -0.73 0.46 18.08
C GLY A 88 -1.52 -0.85 18.13
N GLY A 89 -0.99 -1.93 17.59
CA GLY A 89 -1.65 -3.24 17.49
C GLY A 89 -2.63 -3.37 16.31
N HIS A 90 -2.73 -2.38 15.44
CA HIS A 90 -3.51 -2.41 14.20
C HIS A 90 -2.64 -2.78 13.02
N GLU A 91 -3.04 -3.78 12.25
CA GLU A 91 -2.34 -4.23 11.05
C GLU A 91 -2.90 -3.54 9.80
N GLU A 92 -2.01 -3.02 8.95
CA GLU A 92 -2.37 -2.28 7.73
C GLU A 92 -2.00 -3.08 6.47
N PRO A 93 -2.91 -3.95 5.99
CA PRO A 93 -2.60 -4.85 4.86
C PRO A 93 -2.44 -4.11 3.52
N LEU A 94 -2.91 -2.87 3.41
CA LEU A 94 -2.69 -2.01 2.25
C LEU A 94 -1.51 -1.04 2.46
N MET A 95 -0.65 -1.35 3.42
CA MET A 95 0.61 -0.68 3.65
C MET A 95 1.67 -1.74 3.94
N GLY A 96 2.35 -2.21 2.90
CA GLY A 96 3.27 -3.32 3.03
C GLY A 96 4.14 -3.56 1.80
N VAL A 97 5.19 -4.35 1.98
CA VAL A 97 6.03 -4.86 0.89
C VAL A 97 5.64 -6.29 0.60
N TYR A 98 5.31 -6.57 -0.63
CA TYR A 98 4.83 -7.86 -1.10
C TYR A 98 5.69 -8.40 -2.22
N CYS A 99 5.96 -9.71 -2.22
CA CYS A 99 6.53 -10.40 -3.35
C CYS A 99 5.49 -10.51 -4.48
N THR A 100 5.86 -10.15 -5.71
CA THR A 100 4.93 -10.14 -6.85
C THR A 100 4.53 -11.52 -7.33
N ASP A 101 5.27 -12.56 -6.95
CA ASP A 101 4.91 -13.97 -7.21
C ASP A 101 3.64 -14.43 -6.46
N LEU A 102 3.16 -13.64 -5.49
CA LEU A 102 1.89 -13.87 -4.81
C LEU A 102 0.66 -13.67 -5.71
N ALA A 103 0.82 -13.14 -6.93
CA ALA A 103 -0.29 -12.87 -7.85
C ALA A 103 -1.14 -14.14 -8.16
N ASP A 104 -0.53 -15.32 -8.27
CA ASP A 104 -1.27 -16.56 -8.52
C ASP A 104 -2.07 -17.01 -7.29
N ALA A 105 -1.50 -16.90 -6.10
CA ALA A 105 -2.21 -17.19 -4.86
C ALA A 105 -3.35 -16.18 -4.58
N MET A 106 -3.17 -14.90 -4.99
CA MET A 106 -4.24 -13.90 -4.93
C MET A 106 -5.38 -14.26 -5.88
N LEU A 107 -5.09 -14.69 -7.10
CA LEU A 107 -6.10 -15.12 -8.07
C LEU A 107 -6.91 -16.30 -7.53
N GLU A 108 -6.26 -17.29 -6.92
CA GLU A 108 -6.93 -18.41 -6.26
C GLU A 108 -7.91 -17.94 -5.17
N GLU A 109 -7.47 -17.05 -4.27
CA GLU A 109 -8.32 -16.51 -3.19
C GLU A 109 -9.51 -15.70 -3.74
N ILE A 110 -9.31 -14.93 -4.81
CA ILE A 110 -10.36 -14.13 -5.45
C ILE A 110 -11.43 -15.03 -6.08
N THR A 111 -11.02 -16.13 -6.72
CA THR A 111 -11.92 -17.04 -7.44
C THR A 111 -12.68 -17.97 -6.50
N GLU A 112 -12.03 -18.50 -5.49
CA GLU A 112 -12.60 -19.47 -4.56
C GLU A 112 -13.38 -18.81 -3.41
N ARG A 113 -13.02 -17.58 -3.03
CA ARG A 113 -13.53 -16.88 -1.84
C ARG A 113 -13.93 -15.44 -2.16
N LYS A 114 -14.15 -14.65 -1.09
CA LYS A 114 -14.58 -13.24 -1.21
C LYS A 114 -13.44 -12.25 -1.47
N GLY A 115 -12.19 -12.71 -1.59
CA GLY A 115 -11.04 -11.84 -1.87
C GLY A 115 -10.62 -10.94 -0.69
N ALA A 116 -10.81 -11.39 0.56
CA ALA A 116 -10.40 -10.63 1.73
C ALA A 116 -8.87 -10.68 1.91
N VAL A 117 -8.23 -9.51 1.98
CA VAL A 117 -6.75 -9.41 2.07
C VAL A 117 -6.21 -10.12 3.30
N PHE A 118 -6.85 -9.97 4.47
CA PHE A 118 -6.41 -10.68 5.68
C PHE A 118 -6.56 -12.20 5.59
N ALA A 119 -7.61 -12.71 4.94
CA ALA A 119 -7.76 -14.15 4.73
C ALA A 119 -6.62 -14.69 3.85
N PHE A 120 -6.29 -13.95 2.80
CA PHE A 120 -5.16 -14.24 1.93
C PHE A 120 -3.82 -14.24 2.69
N LEU A 121 -3.55 -13.19 3.49
CA LEU A 121 -2.32 -13.07 4.26
C LEU A 121 -2.15 -14.22 5.27
N ARG A 122 -3.20 -14.57 6.02
CA ARG A 122 -3.17 -15.69 6.99
C ARG A 122 -2.91 -17.04 6.32
N LYS A 123 -3.42 -17.24 5.09
CA LYS A 123 -3.19 -18.47 4.32
C LYS A 123 -1.75 -18.59 3.82
N ASN A 124 -1.14 -17.47 3.41
CA ASN A 124 0.16 -17.47 2.75
C ASN A 124 1.33 -17.11 3.67
N GLY A 125 1.04 -16.66 4.89
CA GLY A 125 2.04 -16.18 5.84
C GLY A 125 2.47 -14.74 5.55
N TYR A 126 2.71 -13.97 6.61
CA TYR A 126 3.22 -12.61 6.56
C TYR A 126 3.91 -12.26 7.87
N GLU A 127 4.71 -11.21 7.85
CA GLU A 127 5.30 -10.58 9.03
C GLU A 127 4.78 -9.16 9.19
N CYS A 128 4.85 -8.63 10.41
CA CYS A 128 4.51 -7.24 10.71
C CYS A 128 5.77 -6.45 11.00
N TYR A 129 5.83 -5.23 10.45
CA TYR A 129 6.72 -4.18 10.88
C TYR A 129 5.94 -3.26 11.83
N GLU A 130 6.27 -3.28 13.13
CA GLU A 130 5.62 -2.41 14.11
C GLU A 130 6.23 -1.01 14.05
N SER A 131 5.42 -0.06 13.60
CA SER A 131 5.80 1.34 13.51
C SER A 131 6.04 1.96 14.89
N GLN A 132 7.01 2.84 14.96
CA GLN A 132 7.34 3.58 16.19
C GLN A 132 6.86 5.03 16.15
N VAL A 133 6.22 5.46 15.03
CA VAL A 133 5.67 6.81 14.95
C VAL A 133 4.27 6.86 15.56
N ALA A 134 3.81 8.06 15.88
CA ALA A 134 2.52 8.24 16.54
C ALA A 134 1.35 7.82 15.62
N ASP A 135 0.32 7.21 16.19
CA ASP A 135 -0.82 6.62 15.47
C ASP A 135 -1.56 7.62 14.56
N TRP A 136 -1.54 8.90 14.87
CA TRP A 136 -2.20 9.90 14.03
C TRP A 136 -1.62 10.01 12.61
N TYR A 137 -0.37 9.56 12.37
CA TYR A 137 0.20 9.48 11.02
C TYR A 137 -0.53 8.47 10.12
N PHE A 138 -1.26 7.52 10.73
CA PHE A 138 -2.03 6.49 10.03
C PHE A 138 -3.52 6.83 9.94
N SER A 139 -3.90 8.05 10.28
CA SER A 139 -5.30 8.49 10.17
C SER A 139 -5.74 8.53 8.72
N ASN A 140 -6.89 7.88 8.46
CA ASN A 140 -7.54 7.94 7.15
C ASN A 140 -8.08 9.33 6.88
N ILE A 141 -7.76 9.88 5.72
CA ILE A 141 -8.23 11.18 5.26
C ILE A 141 -9.16 10.96 4.09
N ASN A 142 -10.46 10.90 4.38
CA ASN A 142 -11.50 10.64 3.39
C ASN A 142 -12.26 11.91 2.94
N ASP A 143 -12.06 13.03 3.63
CA ASP A 143 -12.77 14.28 3.38
C ASP A 143 -11.90 15.51 3.70
N PRO A 144 -12.24 16.71 3.13
CA PRO A 144 -11.49 17.93 3.37
C PRO A 144 -11.56 18.47 4.81
N GLU A 145 -12.51 18.03 5.62
CA GLU A 145 -12.67 18.48 7.01
C GLU A 145 -11.67 17.75 7.91
N THR A 146 -11.59 16.43 7.79
CA THR A 146 -10.56 15.59 8.45
C THR A 146 -9.16 16.11 8.13
N TYR A 147 -8.94 16.54 6.89
CA TYR A 147 -7.67 17.10 6.45
C TYR A 147 -7.28 18.38 7.21
N LYS A 148 -8.24 19.23 7.58
CA LYS A 148 -7.99 20.50 8.31
C LYS A 148 -7.63 20.28 9.78
N GLU A 149 -8.02 19.14 10.35
CA GLU A 149 -7.81 18.80 11.76
C GLU A 149 -6.41 18.24 12.04
N ILE A 150 -5.61 17.98 10.99
CA ILE A 150 -4.28 17.40 11.11
C ILE A 150 -3.33 18.38 11.81
N PRO A 151 -2.65 17.98 12.90
CA PRO A 151 -1.64 18.80 13.53
C PRO A 151 -0.48 19.11 12.56
N GLY A 152 -0.20 20.36 12.33
CA GLY A 152 0.92 20.80 11.45
C GLY A 152 0.54 21.03 9.98
N ASN A 153 -0.69 21.33 9.68
CA ASN A 153 -1.28 21.57 8.35
C ASN A 153 -0.57 22.61 7.47
N HIS A 154 0.53 23.19 7.91
CA HIS A 154 1.36 24.11 7.10
C HIS A 154 2.19 23.41 6.02
N PHE A 155 2.21 22.07 5.97
CA PHE A 155 3.02 21.32 5.01
C PHE A 155 2.42 21.29 3.60
N ILE A 156 1.12 21.50 3.43
CA ILE A 156 0.44 21.24 2.15
C ILE A 156 0.15 22.50 1.34
N GLU A 157 0.13 23.68 1.92
CA GLU A 157 0.09 24.95 1.16
C GLU A 157 1.24 25.09 0.15
N LYS A 158 2.24 24.25 0.24
CA LYS A 158 3.43 24.24 -0.62
C LYS A 158 3.31 23.35 -1.86
N TYR A 159 2.25 22.53 -1.97
CA TYR A 159 2.11 21.50 -3.03
C TYR A 159 0.75 21.51 -3.75
N VAL A 160 -0.12 22.50 -3.45
CA VAL A 160 -1.38 22.74 -4.18
C VAL A 160 -1.22 23.90 -5.16
#